data_944ae5675ec634339db931640e753769
#
_entry.id   944ae5675ec634339db931640e753769
#
_cell.length_a   1.000
_cell.length_b   1.000
_cell.length_c   1.000
_cell.angle_alpha   90.00
_cell.angle_beta   90.00
_cell.angle_gamma   90.00
#
_symmetry.space_group_name_H-M   'P 1'
#
loop_
_entity.id
_entity.type
_entity.pdbx_description
1 polymer ?
#
loop_
_entity_poly.entity_id
_entity_poly.type
_entity_poly.pdbx_seq_one_letter_code
_entity_poly.pdbx_strand_id
1 'polypeptide(L)'
;MNLSSDIKPISYLKSKTAEVINEANENKRAIIITQNGEAKVVIQDIKSYENMQNSINLLKLIVQSENDIENGDVINQEEMFQKLEKKLFE
;
A
#
# COMPACT_ATOMS: atom_id res chain seq x y z
N MET A 1 2.60 6.01 -12.18
CA MET A 1 1.14 6.13 -12.41
C MET A 1 0.89 6.79 -13.76
N ASN A 2 0.02 6.22 -14.56
CA ASN A 2 -0.42 6.82 -15.82
C ASN A 2 -1.68 7.64 -15.55
N LEU A 3 -1.57 8.94 -15.50
CA LEU A 3 -2.66 9.84 -15.11
C LEU A 3 -3.89 9.73 -16.00
N SER A 4 -3.68 9.52 -17.32
CA SER A 4 -4.80 9.48 -18.26
C SER A 4 -5.66 8.22 -18.14
N SER A 5 -5.07 7.09 -17.74
CA SER A 5 -5.78 5.81 -17.62
C SER A 5 -6.14 5.46 -16.18
N ASP A 6 -5.46 6.05 -15.19
CA ASP A 6 -5.62 5.71 -13.78
C ASP A 6 -6.53 6.67 -13.01
N ILE A 7 -7.00 7.73 -13.66
CA ILE A 7 -7.95 8.68 -13.07
C ILE A 7 -9.29 8.56 -13.78
N LYS A 8 -10.35 8.29 -13.03
CA LYS A 8 -11.70 8.14 -13.55
C LYS A 8 -12.70 8.96 -12.74
N PRO A 9 -13.71 9.58 -13.37
CA PRO A 9 -14.76 10.23 -12.61
C PRO A 9 -15.68 9.23 -11.93
N ILE A 10 -16.36 9.65 -10.88
CA ILE A 10 -17.27 8.77 -10.13
C ILE A 10 -18.42 8.23 -11.00
N SER A 11 -18.83 8.96 -12.02
CA SER A 11 -19.84 8.49 -12.96
C SER A 11 -19.39 7.23 -13.71
N TYR A 12 -18.12 7.14 -14.04
CA TYR A 12 -17.55 5.93 -14.67
C TYR A 12 -17.61 4.74 -13.70
N LEU A 13 -17.26 4.96 -12.44
CA LEU A 13 -17.34 3.91 -11.42
C LEU A 13 -18.79 3.43 -11.25
N LYS A 14 -19.76 4.33 -11.18
CA LYS A 14 -21.17 3.97 -11.01
C LYS A 14 -21.71 3.14 -12.17
N SER A 15 -21.32 3.47 -13.40
CA SER A 15 -21.82 2.77 -14.59
C SER A 15 -21.05 1.50 -14.91
N LYS A 16 -19.79 1.40 -14.52
CA LYS A 16 -18.89 0.29 -14.90
C LYS A 16 -18.13 -0.28 -13.70
N THR A 17 -18.81 -0.51 -12.60
CA THR A 17 -18.22 -0.96 -11.34
C THR A 17 -17.39 -2.23 -11.51
N ALA A 18 -17.95 -3.25 -12.16
CA ALA A 18 -17.25 -4.53 -12.35
C ALA A 18 -16.01 -4.37 -13.21
N GLU A 19 -16.07 -3.54 -14.24
CA GLU A 19 -14.92 -3.28 -15.11
C GLU A 19 -13.78 -2.59 -14.34
N VAL A 20 -14.12 -1.62 -13.49
CA VAL A 20 -13.14 -0.89 -12.67
C VAL A 20 -12.44 -1.87 -11.72
N ILE A 21 -13.20 -2.73 -11.07
CA ILE A 21 -12.64 -3.73 -10.14
C ILE A 21 -11.72 -4.70 -10.88
N ASN A 22 -12.15 -5.22 -12.04
CA ASN A 22 -11.35 -6.12 -12.86
C ASN A 22 -10.06 -5.45 -13.34
N GLU A 23 -10.15 -4.20 -13.76
CA GLU A 23 -9.00 -3.42 -14.22
C GLU A 23 -7.96 -3.25 -13.11
N ALA A 24 -8.42 -2.92 -11.91
CA ALA A 24 -7.53 -2.79 -10.74
C ALA A 24 -6.84 -4.13 -10.43
N ASN A 25 -7.58 -5.24 -10.47
CA ASN A 25 -7.04 -6.57 -10.21
C ASN A 25 -6.04 -7.04 -11.27
N GLU A 26 -6.36 -6.83 -12.54
CA GLU A 26 -5.51 -7.29 -13.65
C GLU A 26 -4.24 -6.48 -13.78
N ASN A 27 -4.35 -5.16 -13.70
CA ASN A 27 -3.23 -4.25 -13.93
C ASN A 27 -2.38 -4.00 -12.69
N LYS A 28 -2.87 -4.38 -11.50
CA LYS A 28 -2.19 -4.14 -10.22
C LYS A 28 -1.83 -2.67 -10.02
N ARG A 29 -2.74 -1.79 -10.44
CA ARG A 29 -2.52 -0.34 -10.38
C ARG A 29 -3.68 0.33 -9.66
N ALA A 30 -3.35 1.35 -8.88
CA ALA A 30 -4.35 2.16 -8.19
C ALA A 30 -5.13 3.00 -9.19
N ILE A 31 -6.45 3.05 -9.01
CA ILE A 31 -7.34 3.89 -9.81
C ILE A 31 -7.87 5.00 -8.91
N ILE A 32 -7.66 6.24 -9.30
CA ILE A 32 -8.12 7.40 -8.54
C ILE A 32 -9.50 7.79 -9.05
N ILE A 33 -10.45 7.89 -8.13
CA ILE A 33 -11.82 8.30 -8.45
C ILE A 33 -12.03 9.74 -8.04
N THR A 34 -12.48 10.54 -8.99
CA THR A 34 -12.75 11.98 -8.78
C THR A 34 -14.24 12.24 -8.67
N GLN A 35 -14.57 13.27 -7.91
CA GLN A 35 -15.92 13.79 -7.79
C GLN A 35 -15.84 15.32 -7.79
N ASN A 36 -16.60 15.97 -8.67
CA ASN A 36 -16.56 17.43 -8.83
C ASN A 36 -15.13 17.96 -9.10
N GLY A 37 -14.36 17.21 -9.87
CA GLY A 37 -12.99 17.59 -10.23
C GLY A 37 -11.94 17.35 -9.16
N GLU A 38 -12.31 16.76 -8.02
CA GLU A 38 -11.39 16.46 -6.92
C GLU A 38 -11.21 14.96 -6.74
N ALA A 39 -9.99 14.52 -6.48
CA ALA A 39 -9.69 13.14 -6.12
C ALA A 39 -10.28 12.84 -4.74
N LYS A 40 -11.14 11.84 -4.64
CA LYS A 40 -11.84 11.50 -3.39
C LYS A 40 -11.45 10.15 -2.84
N VAL A 41 -11.26 9.14 -3.69
CA VAL A 41 -10.96 7.77 -3.25
C VAL A 41 -9.96 7.13 -4.19
N VAL A 42 -9.32 6.08 -3.70
CA VAL A 42 -8.42 5.24 -4.47
C VAL A 42 -8.99 3.82 -4.46
N ILE A 43 -9.04 3.19 -5.62
CA ILE A 43 -9.41 1.79 -5.76
C ILE A 43 -8.15 1.02 -6.09
N GLN A 44 -7.85 0.00 -5.30
CA GLN A 44 -6.64 -0.81 -5.45
C GLN A 44 -6.98 -2.27 -5.18
N ASP A 45 -6.32 -3.19 -5.88
CA ASP A 45 -6.48 -4.60 -5.59
C ASP A 45 -5.92 -4.91 -4.20
N ILE A 46 -6.56 -5.87 -3.52
CA ILE A 46 -6.24 -6.16 -2.11
C ILE A 46 -4.79 -6.63 -1.94
N LYS A 47 -4.26 -7.38 -2.89
CA LYS A 47 -2.89 -7.89 -2.79
C LYS A 47 -1.85 -6.78 -2.83
N SER A 48 -2.00 -5.82 -3.73
CA SER A 48 -1.12 -4.65 -3.80
C SER A 48 -1.22 -3.79 -2.55
N TYR A 49 -2.43 -3.62 -2.02
CA TYR A 49 -2.65 -2.91 -0.76
C TYR A 49 -1.94 -3.60 0.40
N GLU A 50 -2.07 -4.91 0.53
CA GLU A 50 -1.40 -5.68 1.58
C GLU A 50 0.13 -5.57 1.47
N ASN A 51 0.66 -5.67 0.25
CA ASN A 51 2.10 -5.51 0.01
C ASN A 51 2.58 -4.13 0.43
N MET A 52 1.83 -3.09 0.13
CA MET A 52 2.14 -1.72 0.55
C MET A 52 2.16 -1.60 2.06
N GLN A 53 1.15 -2.14 2.75
CA GLN A 53 1.09 -2.12 4.21
C GLN A 53 2.26 -2.87 4.84
N ASN A 54 2.62 -4.02 4.29
CA ASN A 54 3.77 -4.80 4.76
C ASN A 54 5.08 -4.01 4.58
N SER A 55 5.24 -3.32 3.47
CA SER A 55 6.41 -2.48 3.20
C SER A 55 6.52 -1.32 4.19
N ILE A 56 5.40 -0.68 4.50
CA ILE A 56 5.37 0.41 5.49
C ILE A 56 5.74 -0.13 6.88
N ASN A 57 5.21 -1.28 7.26
CA ASN A 57 5.52 -1.90 8.55
C ASN A 57 7.00 -2.27 8.65
N LEU A 58 7.58 -2.78 7.57
CA LEU A 58 8.99 -3.10 7.49
C LEU A 58 9.85 -1.86 7.69
N LEU A 59 9.52 -0.76 7.02
CA LEU A 59 10.23 0.52 7.16
C LEU A 59 10.16 1.05 8.59
N LYS A 60 9.00 0.94 9.24
CA LYS A 60 8.83 1.34 10.64
C LYS A 60 9.73 0.55 11.58
N LEU A 61 9.87 -0.74 11.35
CA LEU A 61 10.75 -1.60 12.14
C LEU A 61 12.22 -1.23 11.96
N ILE A 62 12.65 -0.94 10.75
CA ILE A 62 14.02 -0.52 10.45
C ILE A 62 14.35 0.80 11.14
N VAL A 63 13.46 1.78 11.04
CA VAL A 63 13.65 3.09 11.69
C VAL A 63 13.70 2.92 13.22
N GLN A 64 12.84 2.11 13.78
CA GLN A 64 12.83 1.83 15.22
C GLN A 64 14.15 1.20 15.68
N SER A 65 14.68 0.24 14.92
CA SER A 65 15.95 -0.41 15.20
C SER A 65 17.12 0.57 15.21
N GLU A 66 17.15 1.50 14.25
CA GLU A 66 18.18 2.55 14.19
C GLU A 66 18.10 3.47 15.41
N ASN A 67 16.89 3.86 15.80
CA ASN A 67 16.69 4.70 16.99
C ASN A 67 17.15 4.00 18.27
N ASP A 68 16.85 2.72 18.38
CA ASP A 68 17.26 1.91 19.53
C ASP A 68 18.78 1.84 19.63
N ILE A 69 19.47 1.67 18.51
CA ILE A 69 20.96 1.66 18.45
C ILE A 69 21.51 3.02 18.88
N GLU A 70 20.94 4.10 18.39
CA GLU A 70 21.37 5.47 18.73
C GLU A 70 21.18 5.77 20.22
N ASN A 71 20.13 5.20 20.83
CA ASN A 71 19.83 5.36 22.24
C ASN A 71 20.58 4.39 23.16
N GLY A 72 21.46 3.55 22.57
CA GLY A 72 22.24 2.57 23.33
C GLY A 72 21.54 1.25 23.55
N ASP A 73 20.35 1.07 23.02
CA ASP A 73 19.63 -0.19 23.04
C ASP A 73 20.11 -1.06 21.88
N VAL A 74 20.75 -2.16 22.21
CA VAL A 74 21.27 -3.08 21.19
C VAL A 74 20.24 -4.16 20.93
N ILE A 75 19.67 -4.16 19.73
CA ILE A 75 18.82 -5.26 19.27
C ILE A 75 19.74 -6.24 18.55
N ASN A 76 19.72 -7.50 18.97
CA ASN A 76 20.40 -8.58 18.30
C ASN A 76 19.85 -8.71 16.88
N GLN A 77 20.74 -8.87 15.91
CA GLN A 77 20.38 -9.01 14.49
C GLN A 77 19.38 -10.17 14.28
N GLU A 78 19.56 -11.26 15.00
CA GLU A 78 18.66 -12.41 14.95
C GLU A 78 17.24 -12.07 15.41
N GLU A 79 17.12 -11.32 16.51
CA GLU A 79 15.83 -10.83 17.00
C GLU A 79 15.16 -9.91 15.99
N MET A 80 15.93 -9.06 15.33
CA MET A 80 15.42 -8.16 14.31
C MET A 80 14.84 -8.97 13.13
N PHE A 81 15.54 -9.98 12.65
CA PHE A 81 15.06 -10.85 11.59
C PHE A 81 13.79 -11.59 11.98
N GLN A 82 13.72 -12.10 13.21
CA GLN A 82 12.52 -12.77 13.72
C GLN A 82 11.33 -11.83 13.76
N LYS A 83 11.50 -10.59 14.18
CA LYS A 83 10.45 -9.57 14.18
C LYS A 83 9.99 -9.26 12.76
N LEU A 84 10.92 -9.15 11.81
CA LEU A 84 10.61 -8.90 10.41
C LEU A 84 9.81 -10.06 9.81
N GLU A 85 10.23 -11.28 10.05
CA GLU A 85 9.52 -12.47 9.57
C GLU A 85 8.09 -12.52 10.13
N LYS A 86 7.94 -12.26 11.41
CA LYS A 86 6.64 -12.23 12.06
C LYS A 86 5.71 -11.19 11.43
N LYS A 87 6.22 -10.00 11.13
CA LYS A 87 5.43 -8.94 10.50
C LYS A 87 5.08 -9.24 9.05
N LEU A 88 5.98 -9.87 8.31
CA LEU A 88 5.76 -10.18 6.90
C LEU A 88 4.80 -11.35 6.69
N PHE A 89 4.78 -12.31 7.61
CA PHE A 89 4.03 -13.55 7.45
C PHE A 89 2.87 -13.72 8.43
N GLU A 90 2.54 -12.69 9.18
CA GLU A 90 1.35 -12.64 10.04
C GLU A 90 0.03 -12.59 9.26
#